data_a7976cfc52d879079a220fdc84204110
#
_entry.id   a7976cfc52d879079a220fdc84204110
#
_cell.length_a   1.000
_cell.length_b   1.000
_cell.length_c   1.000
_cell.angle_alpha   90.00
_cell.angle_beta   90.00
_cell.angle_gamma   90.00
#
_symmetry.space_group_name_H-M   'P 1'
#
loop_
_entity.id
_entity.type
_entity.pdbx_description
1 polymer ?
#
loop_
_entity_poly.entity_id
_entity_poly.type
_entity_poly.pdbx_seq_one_letter_code
_entity_poly.pdbx_strand_id
1 'polypeptide(L)'
;MTRTLLTGADLVLPDRVAANQTLVIEDGRIADITSGLRTVSAGERRIDLTGHVIVPGFIDVHMHGVLGRDVQDGAGSIAAIAADLPRFGVTAFCPTTVACSPADLAIVLAEVRALRAAPARGSARVLPAHLESNFINPEFCGAQPVQCMRQPPRSPLDPGRTRAAGLNPALGTRDLFTADDILAIVESFRPDVSIMTIAPELTNGLDLVRALAAAGIIVSLGHSAAGYELSLEAIAAGARHATHLFNRMTPMGHRDPGMVGAILGCDDVAAELICDGRHVHPAVMRVAVAAKSSSRIMAITDGTAGSGLPWGSQARLGGRTITVEDVARLDDRTMAGSVLTMDRAFACLVGQAGAGLVDGVRMCATTPARELGLQGHGVLAIGAVADAVVLDANLAVRQTWIGGHLAFDHLSHRE
;
A
#
# COMPACT_ATOMS: atom_id res chain seq x y z
N MET A 1 17.78 -13.61 26.20
CA MET A 1 16.91 -13.36 25.03
C MET A 1 15.65 -14.18 25.21
N THR A 2 14.49 -13.58 25.10
CA THR A 2 13.24 -14.31 25.35
C THR A 2 12.74 -14.89 24.03
N ARG A 3 12.75 -16.21 23.93
CA ARG A 3 12.21 -16.93 22.78
C ARG A 3 10.69 -17.06 22.93
N THR A 4 9.93 -16.73 21.88
CA THR A 4 8.47 -16.86 21.89
C THR A 4 8.04 -17.97 20.94
N LEU A 5 7.18 -18.85 21.42
CA LEU A 5 6.63 -19.98 20.68
C LEU A 5 5.13 -19.73 20.44
N LEU A 6 4.72 -19.57 19.21
CA LEU A 6 3.33 -19.53 18.78
C LEU A 6 2.95 -20.94 18.33
N THR A 7 2.12 -21.65 19.13
CA THR A 7 1.93 -23.11 18.99
C THR A 7 0.51 -23.47 18.60
N GLY A 8 0.36 -24.57 17.86
CA GLY A 8 -0.94 -25.19 17.56
C GLY A 8 -1.73 -24.55 16.42
N ALA A 9 -1.21 -23.48 15.79
CA ALA A 9 -1.87 -22.81 14.69
C ALA A 9 -1.56 -23.49 13.34
N ASP A 10 -2.41 -23.23 12.35
CA ASP A 10 -2.11 -23.49 10.96
C ASP A 10 -1.28 -22.34 10.40
N LEU A 11 -0.17 -22.61 9.73
CA LEU A 11 0.70 -21.58 9.12
C LEU A 11 0.49 -21.52 7.62
N VAL A 12 0.29 -20.31 7.09
CA VAL A 12 0.30 -20.08 5.64
C VAL A 12 1.74 -19.80 5.20
N LEU A 13 2.38 -20.85 4.71
CA LEU A 13 3.73 -20.83 4.15
C LEU A 13 3.68 -20.34 2.69
N PRO A 14 4.82 -20.03 2.05
CA PRO A 14 4.85 -19.51 0.69
C PRO A 14 4.17 -20.36 -0.38
N ASP A 15 4.08 -21.69 -0.15
CA ASP A 15 3.59 -22.68 -1.09
C ASP A 15 2.39 -23.50 -0.63
N ARG A 16 2.08 -23.49 0.69
CA ARG A 16 1.03 -24.34 1.28
C ARG A 16 0.53 -23.80 2.63
N VAL A 17 -0.58 -24.34 3.09
CA VAL A 17 -1.01 -24.27 4.48
C VAL A 17 -0.48 -25.50 5.23
N ALA A 18 0.30 -25.28 6.27
CA ALA A 18 0.83 -26.32 7.14
C ALA A 18 0.04 -26.36 8.44
N ALA A 19 -0.68 -27.46 8.68
CA ALA A 19 -1.54 -27.59 9.85
C ALA A 19 -0.75 -27.87 11.12
N ASN A 20 -1.24 -27.35 12.27
CA ASN A 20 -0.74 -27.62 13.63
C ASN A 20 0.79 -27.45 13.75
N GLN A 21 1.26 -26.23 13.51
CA GLN A 21 2.67 -25.89 13.57
C GLN A 21 3.01 -25.08 14.83
N THR A 22 4.30 -25.05 15.16
CA THR A 22 4.90 -24.09 16.10
C THR A 22 5.83 -23.15 15.34
N LEU A 23 5.53 -21.85 15.41
CA LEU A 23 6.39 -20.77 14.92
C LEU A 23 7.26 -20.27 16.07
N VAL A 24 8.58 -20.35 15.95
CA VAL A 24 9.55 -19.91 16.95
C VAL A 24 10.09 -18.55 16.57
N ILE A 25 9.92 -17.58 17.46
CA ILE A 25 10.41 -16.20 17.29
C ILE A 25 11.57 -15.97 18.25
N GLU A 26 12.69 -15.49 17.72
CA GLU A 26 13.89 -15.12 18.48
C GLU A 26 14.55 -13.90 17.82
N ASP A 27 14.92 -12.90 18.62
CA ASP A 27 15.58 -11.67 18.16
C ASP A 27 14.92 -10.98 16.96
N GLY A 28 13.60 -10.95 16.95
CA GLY A 28 12.80 -10.30 15.92
C GLY A 28 12.69 -11.07 14.60
N ARG A 29 13.19 -12.32 14.57
CA ARG A 29 13.16 -13.19 13.39
C ARG A 29 12.47 -14.51 13.68
N ILE A 30 12.03 -15.18 12.63
CA ILE A 30 11.54 -16.55 12.67
C ILE A 30 12.77 -17.46 12.78
N ALA A 31 12.99 -18.01 13.96
CA ALA A 31 14.14 -18.87 14.22
C ALA A 31 13.90 -20.32 13.77
N ASP A 32 12.65 -20.79 13.87
CA ASP A 32 12.30 -22.16 13.51
C ASP A 32 10.80 -22.30 13.19
N ILE A 33 10.44 -23.32 12.43
CA ILE A 33 9.06 -23.74 12.15
C ILE A 33 9.02 -25.26 12.28
N THR A 34 8.25 -25.75 13.27
CA THR A 34 8.22 -27.20 13.58
C THR A 34 6.78 -27.70 13.66
N SER A 35 6.57 -28.97 13.30
CA SER A 35 5.26 -29.61 13.39
C SER A 35 4.91 -29.95 14.85
N GLY A 36 3.64 -29.72 15.21
CA GLY A 36 3.09 -30.08 16.52
C GLY A 36 3.55 -29.18 17.67
N LEU A 37 3.23 -29.62 18.88
CA LEU A 37 3.58 -28.92 20.11
C LEU A 37 5.04 -29.22 20.48
N ARG A 38 5.82 -28.19 20.71
CA ARG A 38 7.18 -28.30 21.24
C ARG A 38 7.18 -28.19 22.76
N THR A 39 8.05 -28.94 23.43
CA THR A 39 8.31 -28.79 24.88
C THR A 39 8.94 -27.41 25.12
N VAL A 40 8.41 -26.68 26.09
CA VAL A 40 8.89 -25.36 26.49
C VAL A 40 10.12 -25.52 27.39
N SER A 41 11.19 -24.83 27.05
CA SER A 41 12.43 -24.74 27.83
C SER A 41 12.38 -23.56 28.82
N ALA A 42 13.25 -23.57 29.82
CA ALA A 42 13.33 -22.45 30.75
C ALA A 42 13.67 -21.14 30.01
N GLY A 43 12.87 -20.10 30.26
CA GLY A 43 13.02 -18.78 29.62
C GLY A 43 12.27 -18.59 28.27
N GLU A 44 11.58 -19.62 27.78
CA GLU A 44 10.70 -19.52 26.62
C GLU A 44 9.28 -19.10 27.03
N ARG A 45 8.65 -18.22 26.23
CA ARG A 45 7.23 -17.87 26.36
C ARG A 45 6.42 -18.66 25.33
N ARG A 46 5.43 -19.41 25.78
CA ARG A 46 4.50 -20.12 24.89
C ARG A 46 3.15 -19.43 24.83
N ILE A 47 2.60 -19.32 23.61
CA ILE A 47 1.24 -18.85 23.34
C ILE A 47 0.55 -19.95 22.54
N ASP A 48 -0.56 -20.46 23.09
CA ASP A 48 -1.39 -21.46 22.40
C ASP A 48 -2.36 -20.75 21.45
N LEU A 49 -2.26 -21.07 20.19
CA LEU A 49 -3.06 -20.53 19.09
C LEU A 49 -3.81 -21.64 18.34
N THR A 50 -4.12 -22.73 19.04
CA THR A 50 -4.94 -23.82 18.48
C THR A 50 -6.27 -23.27 17.91
N GLY A 51 -6.60 -23.68 16.69
CA GLY A 51 -7.79 -23.19 15.95
C GLY A 51 -7.64 -21.84 15.29
N HIS A 52 -6.43 -21.27 15.27
CA HIS A 52 -6.11 -20.05 14.54
C HIS A 52 -5.23 -20.34 13.31
N VAL A 53 -5.19 -19.37 12.42
CA VAL A 53 -4.29 -19.36 11.27
C VAL A 53 -3.28 -18.23 11.44
N ILE A 54 -2.00 -18.51 11.24
CA ILE A 54 -0.96 -17.48 11.21
C ILE A 54 -0.56 -17.22 9.75
N VAL A 55 -0.60 -15.95 9.36
CA VAL A 55 -0.17 -15.45 8.05
C VAL A 55 0.98 -14.46 8.24
N PRO A 56 1.82 -14.18 7.22
CA PRO A 56 2.75 -13.04 7.25
C PRO A 56 2.01 -11.74 7.48
N GLY A 57 2.69 -10.77 8.10
CA GLY A 57 2.17 -9.42 8.26
C GLY A 57 1.81 -8.78 6.93
N PHE A 58 0.65 -8.14 6.86
CA PHE A 58 0.18 -7.46 5.64
C PHE A 58 1.00 -6.21 5.37
N ILE A 59 1.15 -5.88 4.07
CA ILE A 59 1.87 -4.71 3.58
C ILE A 59 0.95 -3.94 2.64
N ASP A 60 0.58 -2.72 3.03
CA ASP A 60 -0.28 -1.85 2.22
C ASP A 60 0.54 -0.80 1.49
N VAL A 61 0.61 -0.89 0.16
CA VAL A 61 1.44 0.00 -0.66
C VAL A 61 0.69 1.25 -1.14
N HIS A 62 -0.61 1.36 -0.80
CA HIS A 62 -1.44 2.48 -1.20
C HIS A 62 -2.51 2.76 -0.14
N MET A 63 -2.28 3.77 0.71
CA MET A 63 -3.17 4.14 1.79
C MET A 63 -3.03 5.62 2.17
N HIS A 64 -4.14 6.36 2.13
CA HIS A 64 -4.21 7.78 2.47
C HIS A 64 -4.50 8.04 3.95
N GLY A 65 -5.12 7.09 4.63
CA GLY A 65 -5.45 7.28 6.04
C GLY A 65 -6.26 6.15 6.67
N VAL A 66 -6.54 6.27 7.98
CA VAL A 66 -7.34 5.32 8.76
C VAL A 66 -7.85 5.98 10.05
N LEU A 67 -9.01 5.56 10.56
CA LEU A 67 -9.57 5.93 11.87
C LEU A 67 -9.57 7.44 12.14
N GLY A 68 -9.99 8.22 11.15
CA GLY A 68 -10.14 9.68 11.27
C GLY A 68 -8.86 10.47 10.98
N ARG A 69 -7.75 9.82 10.59
CA ARG A 69 -6.45 10.46 10.31
C ARG A 69 -6.08 10.31 8.85
N ASP A 70 -5.68 11.41 8.22
CA ASP A 70 -5.17 11.46 6.87
C ASP A 70 -3.64 11.67 6.91
N VAL A 71 -2.91 11.05 5.97
CA VAL A 71 -1.46 11.21 5.82
C VAL A 71 -1.06 12.68 5.69
N GLN A 72 -1.94 13.52 5.14
CA GLN A 72 -1.71 14.95 4.91
C GLN A 72 -2.28 15.85 6.01
N ASP A 73 -2.74 15.32 7.15
CA ASP A 73 -3.24 16.14 8.28
C ASP A 73 -2.13 16.93 9.01
N GLY A 74 -0.86 16.73 8.66
CA GLY A 74 0.29 17.40 9.24
C GLY A 74 1.13 16.53 10.17
N ALA A 75 2.06 17.15 10.87
CA ALA A 75 3.05 16.45 11.69
C ALA A 75 2.40 15.55 12.77
N GLY A 76 2.84 14.28 12.83
CA GLY A 76 2.35 13.28 13.78
C GLY A 76 1.20 12.43 13.25
N SER A 77 0.62 12.76 12.10
CA SER A 77 -0.49 11.99 11.52
C SER A 77 -0.04 10.60 11.07
N ILE A 78 1.09 10.49 10.39
CA ILE A 78 1.64 9.21 9.90
C ILE A 78 2.06 8.33 11.08
N ALA A 79 2.66 8.91 12.12
CA ALA A 79 3.01 8.18 13.34
C ALA A 79 1.77 7.57 14.03
N ALA A 80 0.68 8.34 14.10
CA ALA A 80 -0.58 7.89 14.69
C ALA A 80 -1.25 6.80 13.82
N ILE A 81 -1.26 6.96 12.49
CA ILE A 81 -1.70 5.93 11.54
C ILE A 81 -0.89 4.65 11.76
N ALA A 82 0.45 4.73 11.81
CA ALA A 82 1.33 3.58 12.02
C ALA A 82 1.01 2.82 13.32
N ALA A 83 0.63 3.53 14.38
CA ALA A 83 0.24 2.93 15.67
C ALA A 83 -1.11 2.21 15.61
N ASP A 84 -2.04 2.66 14.77
CA ASP A 84 -3.38 2.08 14.65
C ASP A 84 -3.44 0.87 13.71
N LEU A 85 -2.56 0.81 12.71
CA LEU A 85 -2.59 -0.19 11.63
C LEU A 85 -2.44 -1.65 12.09
N PRO A 86 -1.70 -1.98 13.17
CA PRO A 86 -1.58 -3.37 13.62
C PRO A 86 -2.92 -4.03 13.96
N ARG A 87 -3.96 -3.28 14.33
CA ARG A 87 -5.31 -3.83 14.57
C ARG A 87 -5.97 -4.44 13.33
N PHE A 88 -5.48 -4.06 12.14
CA PHE A 88 -5.93 -4.57 10.84
C PHE A 88 -4.91 -5.52 10.21
N GLY A 89 -3.92 -5.99 10.97
CA GLY A 89 -2.88 -6.92 10.50
C GLY A 89 -1.78 -6.29 9.66
N VAL A 90 -1.77 -4.96 9.50
CA VAL A 90 -0.75 -4.26 8.71
C VAL A 90 0.53 -4.10 9.53
N THR A 91 1.63 -4.59 9.00
CA THR A 91 2.97 -4.51 9.64
C THR A 91 3.90 -3.53 8.95
N ALA A 92 3.57 -3.13 7.72
CA ALA A 92 4.27 -2.09 6.96
C ALA A 92 3.32 -1.43 5.96
N PHE A 93 3.53 -0.15 5.64
CA PHE A 93 2.71 0.56 4.67
C PHE A 93 3.46 1.71 4.01
N CYS A 94 3.06 2.08 2.79
CA CYS A 94 3.46 3.30 2.11
C CYS A 94 2.45 4.41 2.41
N PRO A 95 2.79 5.44 3.20
CA PRO A 95 1.94 6.61 3.30
C PRO A 95 1.72 7.20 1.90
N THR A 96 0.46 7.38 1.50
CA THR A 96 0.11 7.81 0.15
C THR A 96 -0.50 9.21 0.17
N THR A 97 0.07 10.13 -0.63
CA THR A 97 -0.47 11.49 -0.77
C THR A 97 -1.44 11.56 -1.93
N VAL A 98 -2.49 12.38 -1.83
CA VAL A 98 -3.13 12.93 -3.02
C VAL A 98 -2.27 14.05 -3.61
N ALA A 99 -2.58 14.51 -4.83
CA ALA A 99 -1.91 15.66 -5.44
C ALA A 99 -1.99 16.88 -4.49
N CYS A 100 -0.86 17.50 -4.16
CA CYS A 100 -0.78 18.56 -3.17
C CYS A 100 0.26 19.63 -3.54
N SER A 101 0.35 20.68 -2.71
CA SER A 101 1.39 21.70 -2.87
C SER A 101 2.77 21.18 -2.50
N PRO A 102 3.88 21.77 -3.00
CA PRO A 102 5.23 21.43 -2.59
C PRO A 102 5.44 21.53 -1.06
N ALA A 103 4.80 22.49 -0.41
CA ALA A 103 4.90 22.69 1.04
C ALA A 103 4.24 21.52 1.81
N ASP A 104 3.01 21.15 1.43
CA ASP A 104 2.31 20.01 2.03
C ASP A 104 3.06 18.71 1.78
N LEU A 105 3.59 18.50 0.56
CA LEU A 105 4.41 17.33 0.21
C LEU A 105 5.67 17.25 1.06
N ALA A 106 6.36 18.38 1.27
CA ALA A 106 7.58 18.43 2.09
C ALA A 106 7.30 18.05 3.56
N ILE A 107 6.14 18.46 4.12
CA ILE A 107 5.73 18.08 5.49
C ILE A 107 5.55 16.57 5.59
N VAL A 108 4.83 15.96 4.66
CA VAL A 108 4.61 14.51 4.63
C VAL A 108 5.94 13.75 4.52
N LEU A 109 6.79 14.13 3.56
CA LEU A 109 8.06 13.44 3.30
C LEU A 109 9.07 13.64 4.44
N ALA A 110 9.04 14.78 5.14
CA ALA A 110 9.86 15.00 6.33
C ALA A 110 9.45 14.05 7.47
N GLU A 111 8.15 13.83 7.69
CA GLU A 111 7.66 12.88 8.69
C GLU A 111 7.99 11.45 8.29
N VAL A 112 7.79 11.06 7.02
CA VAL A 112 8.20 9.74 6.48
C VAL A 112 9.69 9.50 6.77
N ARG A 113 10.56 10.44 6.43
CA ARG A 113 12.01 10.37 6.68
C ARG A 113 12.31 10.17 8.16
N ALA A 114 11.69 10.94 9.03
CA ALA A 114 11.91 10.87 10.47
C ALA A 114 11.49 9.50 11.05
N LEU A 115 10.31 8.99 10.66
CA LEU A 115 9.79 7.72 11.15
C LEU A 115 10.56 6.52 10.59
N ARG A 116 11.09 6.60 9.38
CA ARG A 116 11.96 5.56 8.81
C ARG A 116 13.33 5.53 9.49
N ALA A 117 13.86 6.68 9.88
CA ALA A 117 15.12 6.77 10.62
C ALA A 117 15.02 6.28 12.08
N ALA A 118 13.83 6.42 12.70
CA ALA A 118 13.56 6.04 14.07
C ALA A 118 12.20 5.30 14.19
N PRO A 119 12.12 4.03 13.75
CA PRO A 119 10.88 3.27 13.77
C PRO A 119 10.36 3.06 15.20
N ALA A 120 9.08 3.36 15.41
CA ALA A 120 8.43 3.15 16.70
C ALA A 120 8.14 1.66 16.94
N ARG A 121 8.47 1.17 18.13
CA ARG A 121 8.21 -0.22 18.50
C ARG A 121 6.71 -0.47 18.63
N GLY A 122 6.21 -1.57 18.06
CA GLY A 122 4.80 -1.93 18.12
C GLY A 122 3.90 -1.16 17.15
N SER A 123 4.47 -0.34 16.28
CA SER A 123 3.76 0.32 15.18
C SER A 123 4.10 -0.33 13.85
N ALA A 124 3.21 -0.22 12.86
CA ALA A 124 3.50 -0.61 11.49
C ALA A 124 4.70 0.19 10.95
N ARG A 125 5.57 -0.45 10.19
CA ARG A 125 6.74 0.22 9.58
C ARG A 125 6.28 1.20 8.52
N VAL A 126 6.76 2.43 8.63
CA VAL A 126 6.60 3.44 7.59
C VAL A 126 7.61 3.14 6.48
N LEU A 127 7.11 2.81 5.31
CA LEU A 127 7.89 2.62 4.09
C LEU A 127 8.08 3.98 3.37
N PRO A 128 8.95 4.06 2.35
CA PRO A 128 8.98 5.25 1.51
C PRO A 128 7.60 5.53 0.89
N ALA A 129 7.23 6.81 0.79
CA ALA A 129 5.91 7.25 0.37
C ALA A 129 5.54 6.78 -1.04
N HIS A 130 4.24 6.57 -1.27
CA HIS A 130 3.61 6.52 -2.58
C HIS A 130 3.02 7.90 -2.88
N LEU A 131 3.45 8.54 -3.94
CA LEU A 131 2.85 9.79 -4.41
C LEU A 131 1.80 9.46 -5.47
N GLU A 132 0.51 9.56 -5.11
CA GLU A 132 -0.57 9.57 -6.09
C GLU A 132 -0.63 10.98 -6.68
N SER A 133 0.23 11.25 -7.63
CA SER A 133 1.00 12.47 -7.79
C SER A 133 0.25 13.64 -8.46
N ASN A 134 0.97 14.75 -8.63
CA ASN A 134 0.53 15.93 -9.38
C ASN A 134 0.53 15.72 -10.91
N PHE A 135 1.07 14.59 -11.42
CA PHE A 135 1.26 14.31 -12.84
C PHE A 135 0.25 13.28 -13.34
N ILE A 136 -1.01 13.53 -13.09
CA ILE A 136 -2.16 12.71 -13.49
C ILE A 136 -3.11 13.52 -14.39
N ASN A 137 -3.96 12.82 -15.14
CA ASN A 137 -4.87 13.44 -16.09
C ASN A 137 -6.07 14.08 -15.39
N PRO A 138 -6.34 15.39 -15.55
CA PRO A 138 -7.49 16.06 -14.94
C PRO A 138 -8.85 15.45 -15.28
N GLU A 139 -9.01 14.82 -16.46
CA GLU A 139 -10.26 14.15 -16.85
C GLU A 139 -10.45 12.81 -16.12
N PHE A 140 -9.37 12.22 -15.63
CA PHE A 140 -9.35 10.99 -14.84
C PHE A 140 -9.04 11.22 -13.36
N CYS A 141 -9.18 12.47 -12.89
CA CYS A 141 -8.77 12.89 -11.55
C CYS A 141 -9.50 12.17 -10.40
N GLY A 142 -10.74 11.73 -10.58
CA GLY A 142 -11.50 11.19 -9.45
C GLY A 142 -11.70 12.23 -8.35
N ALA A 143 -11.27 11.88 -7.13
CA ALA A 143 -11.30 12.76 -5.98
C ALA A 143 -10.03 13.62 -5.81
N GLN A 144 -9.07 13.51 -6.71
CA GLN A 144 -7.82 14.28 -6.65
C GLN A 144 -8.07 15.78 -6.89
N PRO A 145 -7.36 16.69 -6.21
CA PRO A 145 -7.54 18.15 -6.35
C PRO A 145 -6.93 18.63 -7.69
N VAL A 146 -7.80 18.94 -8.66
CA VAL A 146 -7.42 19.35 -10.02
C VAL A 146 -6.46 20.56 -10.03
N GLN A 147 -6.63 21.50 -9.10
CA GLN A 147 -5.77 22.68 -8.96
C GLN A 147 -4.30 22.32 -8.65
N CYS A 148 -4.04 21.13 -8.14
CA CYS A 148 -2.69 20.66 -7.85
C CYS A 148 -2.05 19.88 -9.00
N MET A 149 -2.76 19.59 -10.08
CA MET A 149 -2.22 18.84 -11.23
C MET A 149 -1.33 19.69 -12.10
N ARG A 150 -0.28 19.10 -12.66
CA ARG A 150 0.74 19.77 -13.47
C ARG A 150 1.12 18.92 -14.67
N GLN A 151 1.52 19.59 -15.75
CA GLN A 151 2.16 18.93 -16.89
C GLN A 151 3.64 18.72 -16.58
N PRO A 152 4.22 17.53 -16.87
CA PRO A 152 5.65 17.29 -16.74
C PRO A 152 6.49 18.29 -17.53
N PRO A 153 7.63 18.76 -16.98
CA PRO A 153 8.53 19.66 -17.72
C PRO A 153 9.30 18.88 -18.80
N ARG A 154 9.89 19.59 -19.77
CA ARG A 154 10.64 18.98 -20.89
C ARG A 154 11.87 18.16 -20.48
N SER A 155 12.48 18.50 -19.35
CA SER A 155 13.68 17.83 -18.82
C SER A 155 13.43 17.53 -17.33
N PRO A 156 12.62 16.52 -17.03
CA PRO A 156 12.33 16.15 -15.64
C PRO A 156 13.61 15.71 -14.92
N LEU A 157 13.75 16.10 -13.65
CA LEU A 157 14.89 15.74 -12.79
C LEU A 157 16.28 16.20 -13.32
N ASP A 158 16.33 17.27 -14.13
CA ASP A 158 17.59 17.89 -14.52
C ASP A 158 18.28 18.54 -13.29
N PRO A 159 19.52 18.09 -12.90
CA PRO A 159 20.20 18.61 -11.71
C PRO A 159 20.50 20.10 -11.78
N GLY A 160 20.60 20.69 -12.98
CA GLY A 160 20.81 22.12 -13.18
C GLY A 160 19.57 22.95 -12.84
N ARG A 161 18.36 22.40 -13.06
CA ARG A 161 17.07 23.06 -12.80
C ARG A 161 16.60 22.91 -11.35
N THR A 162 16.78 21.71 -10.76
CA THR A 162 16.37 21.44 -9.38
C THR A 162 17.18 22.23 -8.36
N ARG A 163 18.45 22.61 -8.68
CA ARG A 163 19.26 23.50 -7.82
C ARG A 163 18.85 24.97 -7.90
N ALA A 164 18.24 25.42 -8.99
CA ALA A 164 17.75 26.80 -9.15
C ALA A 164 16.41 27.04 -8.44
N ALA A 165 15.60 26.03 -8.24
CA ALA A 165 14.40 26.03 -7.42
C ALA A 165 14.78 25.84 -5.95
N GLY A 166 15.61 26.72 -5.38
CA GLY A 166 15.80 26.79 -3.91
C GLY A 166 14.42 26.90 -3.27
N LEU A 167 14.21 26.14 -2.16
CA LEU A 167 12.99 26.28 -1.34
C LEU A 167 12.69 27.77 -1.14
N ASN A 168 11.81 28.31 -1.95
CA ASN A 168 11.39 29.69 -1.85
C ASN A 168 10.37 29.76 -0.69
N PRO A 169 10.74 30.33 0.47
CA PRO A 169 9.82 30.45 1.61
C PRO A 169 8.56 31.28 1.31
N ALA A 170 8.52 31.99 0.17
CA ALA A 170 7.41 32.78 -0.29
C ALA A 170 6.34 32.00 -1.10
N LEU A 171 6.48 30.68 -1.31
CA LEU A 171 5.45 29.83 -1.92
C LEU A 171 4.25 29.57 -0.99
N GLY A 172 3.81 30.61 -0.27
CA GLY A 172 2.69 30.56 0.68
C GLY A 172 1.29 30.58 0.06
N THR A 173 1.15 30.47 -1.26
CA THR A 173 -0.16 30.33 -1.90
C THR A 173 -0.26 28.94 -2.52
N ARG A 174 -1.21 28.13 -2.05
CA ARG A 174 -1.47 26.75 -2.48
C ARG A 174 -1.63 26.57 -4.00
N ASP A 175 -1.82 27.65 -4.75
CA ASP A 175 -2.20 27.62 -6.16
C ASP A 175 -1.07 28.04 -7.13
N LEU A 176 0.08 28.55 -6.66
CA LEU A 176 1.13 29.14 -7.49
C LEU A 176 2.44 28.35 -7.38
N PHE A 177 2.44 27.09 -7.82
CA PHE A 177 3.67 26.30 -7.92
C PHE A 177 3.78 25.62 -9.30
N THR A 178 4.98 25.25 -9.66
CA THR A 178 5.32 24.61 -10.93
C THR A 178 5.54 23.10 -10.78
N ALA A 179 5.63 22.39 -11.90
CA ALA A 179 6.05 21.00 -11.92
C ALA A 179 7.50 20.83 -11.39
N ASP A 180 8.38 21.79 -11.69
CA ASP A 180 9.77 21.76 -11.20
C ASP A 180 9.84 21.88 -9.68
N ASP A 181 8.93 22.63 -9.03
CA ASP A 181 8.88 22.73 -7.57
C ASP A 181 8.54 21.38 -6.91
N ILE A 182 7.58 20.63 -7.48
CA ILE A 182 7.23 19.28 -7.01
C ILE A 182 8.42 18.33 -7.21
N LEU A 183 9.04 18.33 -8.39
CA LEU A 183 10.16 17.43 -8.68
C LEU A 183 11.40 17.76 -7.85
N ALA A 184 11.62 19.04 -7.48
CA ALA A 184 12.67 19.43 -6.56
C ALA A 184 12.46 18.84 -5.15
N ILE A 185 11.22 18.83 -4.65
CA ILE A 185 10.89 18.17 -3.37
C ILE A 185 11.12 16.65 -3.50
N VAL A 186 10.61 16.01 -4.55
CA VAL A 186 10.83 14.57 -4.79
C VAL A 186 12.31 14.23 -4.79
N GLU A 187 13.15 15.00 -5.49
CA GLU A 187 14.59 14.78 -5.56
C GLU A 187 15.26 14.94 -4.17
N SER A 188 14.87 15.96 -3.40
CA SER A 188 15.44 16.21 -2.06
C SER A 188 15.08 15.12 -1.04
N PHE A 189 13.97 14.42 -1.26
CA PHE A 189 13.48 13.33 -0.41
C PHE A 189 13.55 11.96 -1.09
N ARG A 190 14.25 11.81 -2.20
CA ARG A 190 14.24 10.61 -3.06
C ARG A 190 14.31 9.26 -2.34
N PRO A 191 15.17 9.03 -1.30
CA PRO A 191 15.17 7.75 -0.60
C PRO A 191 13.87 7.47 0.17
N ASP A 192 13.02 8.49 0.36
CA ASP A 192 11.78 8.43 1.12
C ASP A 192 10.54 8.44 0.20
N VAL A 193 10.74 8.35 -1.13
CA VAL A 193 9.70 8.17 -2.15
C VAL A 193 9.97 6.86 -2.87
N SER A 194 9.02 5.90 -2.83
CA SER A 194 9.16 4.61 -3.51
C SER A 194 8.35 4.51 -4.80
N ILE A 195 7.12 5.01 -4.79
CA ILE A 195 6.18 4.86 -5.91
C ILE A 195 5.67 6.25 -6.31
N MET A 196 5.48 6.44 -7.61
CA MET A 196 4.85 7.65 -8.14
C MET A 196 3.86 7.30 -9.25
N THR A 197 2.59 7.68 -9.07
CA THR A 197 1.53 7.47 -10.05
C THR A 197 1.62 8.52 -11.16
N ILE A 198 1.62 8.08 -12.42
CA ILE A 198 1.81 8.95 -13.61
C ILE A 198 0.79 8.61 -14.68
N ALA A 199 0.22 9.64 -15.30
CA ALA A 199 -0.53 9.56 -16.57
C ALA A 199 0.43 9.79 -17.75
N PRO A 200 0.79 8.75 -18.51
CA PRO A 200 1.85 8.84 -19.53
C PRO A 200 1.46 9.68 -20.76
N GLU A 201 0.17 9.93 -20.98
CA GLU A 201 -0.34 10.76 -22.09
C GLU A 201 -0.16 12.26 -21.86
N LEU A 202 0.19 12.68 -20.65
CA LEU A 202 0.51 14.08 -20.39
C LEU A 202 1.69 14.54 -21.24
N THR A 203 1.74 15.83 -21.61
CA THR A 203 2.89 16.41 -22.32
C THR A 203 4.18 16.08 -21.58
N ASN A 204 5.16 15.48 -22.25
CA ASN A 204 6.41 14.94 -21.70
C ASN A 204 6.22 13.81 -20.65
N GLY A 205 5.05 13.16 -20.61
CA GLY A 205 4.75 12.09 -19.62
C GLY A 205 5.72 10.92 -19.74
N LEU A 206 6.00 10.43 -20.96
CA LEU A 206 6.98 9.34 -21.19
C LEU A 206 8.41 9.72 -20.76
N ASP A 207 8.80 10.99 -20.91
CA ASP A 207 10.12 11.46 -20.48
C ASP A 207 10.18 11.49 -18.93
N LEU A 208 9.09 11.86 -18.26
CA LEU A 208 8.99 11.78 -16.82
C LEU A 208 9.05 10.31 -16.34
N VAL A 209 8.37 9.39 -17.00
CA VAL A 209 8.45 7.95 -16.71
C VAL A 209 9.90 7.47 -16.76
N ARG A 210 10.64 7.78 -17.84
CA ARG A 210 12.06 7.41 -17.99
C ARG A 210 12.95 8.01 -16.89
N ALA A 211 12.74 9.29 -16.58
CA ALA A 211 13.54 10.00 -15.58
C ALA A 211 13.33 9.44 -14.17
N LEU A 212 12.08 9.19 -13.77
CA LEU A 212 11.75 8.61 -12.47
C LEU A 212 12.28 7.17 -12.34
N ALA A 213 12.09 6.34 -13.38
CA ALA A 213 12.61 4.98 -13.38
C ALA A 213 14.15 4.96 -13.28
N ALA A 214 14.85 5.84 -14.02
CA ALA A 214 16.30 5.99 -13.92
C ALA A 214 16.76 6.49 -12.54
N ALA A 215 15.94 7.26 -11.84
CA ALA A 215 16.17 7.72 -10.48
C ALA A 215 15.88 6.64 -9.41
N GLY A 216 15.39 5.46 -9.80
CA GLY A 216 15.05 4.36 -8.89
C GLY A 216 13.69 4.51 -8.21
N ILE A 217 12.81 5.38 -8.71
CA ILE A 217 11.42 5.51 -8.26
C ILE A 217 10.56 4.58 -9.12
N ILE A 218 9.74 3.78 -8.49
CA ILE A 218 8.80 2.88 -9.16
C ILE A 218 7.69 3.73 -9.78
N VAL A 219 7.59 3.71 -11.11
CA VAL A 219 6.51 4.41 -11.81
C VAL A 219 5.28 3.50 -11.87
N SER A 220 4.15 4.00 -11.35
CA SER A 220 2.85 3.37 -11.39
C SER A 220 1.94 4.07 -12.40
N LEU A 221 1.33 3.34 -13.33
CA LEU A 221 0.41 3.90 -14.30
C LEU A 221 -1.00 3.99 -13.71
N GLY A 222 -1.62 5.15 -13.76
CA GLY A 222 -2.96 5.36 -13.24
C GLY A 222 -3.47 6.78 -13.43
N HIS A 223 -4.75 7.01 -13.15
CA HIS A 223 -5.43 8.29 -13.39
C HIS A 223 -5.16 8.83 -14.80
N SER A 224 -5.43 8.00 -15.80
CA SER A 224 -4.88 8.18 -17.15
C SER A 224 -5.89 7.83 -18.24
N ALA A 225 -5.89 8.61 -19.30
CA ALA A 225 -6.61 8.38 -20.54
C ALA A 225 -5.77 7.60 -21.58
N ALA A 226 -4.58 7.12 -21.23
CA ALA A 226 -3.72 6.41 -22.17
C ALA A 226 -4.42 5.15 -22.70
N GLY A 227 -4.37 4.95 -24.01
CA GLY A 227 -4.78 3.74 -24.69
C GLY A 227 -3.77 2.60 -24.54
N TYR A 228 -4.04 1.49 -25.22
CA TYR A 228 -3.24 0.27 -25.13
C TYR A 228 -1.77 0.49 -25.55
N GLU A 229 -1.54 1.08 -26.73
CA GLU A 229 -0.21 1.27 -27.31
C GLU A 229 0.65 2.20 -26.43
N LEU A 230 0.10 3.34 -26.02
CA LEU A 230 0.82 4.28 -25.17
C LEU A 230 1.14 3.70 -23.78
N SER A 231 0.26 2.84 -23.25
CA SER A 231 0.52 2.11 -22.01
C SER A 231 1.70 1.15 -22.17
N LEU A 232 1.80 0.43 -23.29
CA LEU A 232 2.96 -0.42 -23.59
C LEU A 232 4.24 0.41 -23.78
N GLU A 233 4.17 1.58 -24.41
CA GLU A 233 5.32 2.50 -24.51
C GLU A 233 5.77 2.98 -23.12
N ALA A 234 4.84 3.29 -22.21
CA ALA A 234 5.17 3.67 -20.84
C ALA A 234 5.81 2.52 -20.04
N ILE A 235 5.35 1.28 -20.24
CA ILE A 235 5.96 0.09 -19.64
C ILE A 235 7.39 -0.10 -20.20
N ALA A 236 7.57 0.03 -21.51
CA ALA A 236 8.89 -0.03 -22.13
C ALA A 236 9.81 1.12 -21.67
N ALA A 237 9.24 2.28 -21.34
CA ALA A 237 9.95 3.44 -20.79
C ALA A 237 10.37 3.24 -19.31
N GLY A 238 9.86 2.22 -18.62
CA GLY A 238 10.26 1.86 -17.25
C GLY A 238 9.16 1.82 -16.20
N ALA A 239 7.89 2.01 -16.58
CA ALA A 239 6.78 1.78 -15.64
C ALA A 239 6.72 0.30 -15.21
N ARG A 240 6.48 0.04 -13.92
CA ARG A 240 6.48 -1.31 -13.34
C ARG A 240 5.27 -1.60 -12.47
N HIS A 241 4.50 -0.57 -12.08
CA HIS A 241 3.26 -0.74 -11.32
C HIS A 241 2.06 -0.14 -12.08
N ALA A 242 0.86 -0.53 -11.67
CA ALA A 242 -0.40 0.08 -12.06
C ALA A 242 -1.23 0.38 -10.81
N THR A 243 -1.63 1.62 -10.65
CA THR A 243 -2.36 2.13 -9.49
C THR A 243 -3.82 1.69 -9.59
N HIS A 244 -4.38 1.11 -8.53
CA HIS A 244 -5.78 0.67 -8.35
C HIS A 244 -6.47 0.24 -9.66
N LEU A 245 -5.95 -0.84 -10.26
CA LEU A 245 -6.38 -1.42 -11.54
C LEU A 245 -7.91 -1.36 -11.74
N PHE A 246 -8.35 -0.99 -12.94
CA PHE A 246 -9.70 -0.68 -13.40
C PHE A 246 -10.23 0.72 -13.03
N ASN A 247 -9.75 1.33 -11.96
CA ASN A 247 -10.25 2.61 -11.49
C ASN A 247 -9.48 3.75 -12.17
N ARG A 248 -10.22 4.75 -12.72
CA ARG A 248 -9.64 5.91 -13.39
C ARG A 248 -8.60 5.56 -14.47
N MET A 249 -8.91 4.53 -15.27
CA MET A 249 -8.14 4.03 -16.41
C MET A 249 -9.05 3.84 -17.60
N THR A 250 -8.48 3.82 -18.83
CA THR A 250 -9.21 3.39 -20.02
C THR A 250 -9.58 1.92 -19.92
N PRO A 251 -10.88 1.57 -20.10
CA PRO A 251 -11.38 0.22 -19.85
C PRO A 251 -10.93 -0.78 -20.92
N MET A 252 -10.95 -2.06 -20.58
CA MET A 252 -10.67 -3.14 -21.51
C MET A 252 -11.89 -3.47 -22.38
N GLY A 253 -11.86 -3.09 -23.65
CA GLY A 253 -12.81 -3.52 -24.68
C GLY A 253 -12.22 -4.61 -25.56
N HIS A 254 -13.08 -5.34 -26.29
CA HIS A 254 -12.63 -6.46 -27.17
C HIS A 254 -11.98 -5.99 -28.47
N ARG A 255 -12.05 -4.71 -28.83
CA ARG A 255 -11.38 -4.07 -29.97
C ARG A 255 -10.47 -2.92 -29.59
N ASP A 256 -10.66 -2.38 -28.39
CA ASP A 256 -9.85 -1.35 -27.78
C ASP A 256 -9.52 -1.82 -26.34
N PRO A 257 -8.35 -2.45 -26.14
CA PRO A 257 -8.02 -3.03 -24.84
C PRO A 257 -7.75 -2.01 -23.75
N GLY A 258 -7.48 -0.75 -24.12
CA GLY A 258 -7.18 0.31 -23.17
C GLY A 258 -5.95 0.03 -22.30
N MET A 259 -5.74 0.86 -21.28
CA MET A 259 -4.67 0.67 -20.30
C MET A 259 -4.88 -0.62 -19.50
N VAL A 260 -6.13 -0.94 -19.13
CA VAL A 260 -6.44 -2.16 -18.38
C VAL A 260 -5.96 -3.41 -19.14
N GLY A 261 -6.20 -3.48 -20.46
CA GLY A 261 -5.74 -4.60 -21.28
C GLY A 261 -4.23 -4.68 -21.38
N ALA A 262 -3.53 -3.55 -21.51
CA ALA A 262 -2.06 -3.51 -21.52
C ALA A 262 -1.47 -4.02 -20.20
N ILE A 263 -2.03 -3.60 -19.06
CA ILE A 263 -1.59 -4.03 -17.73
C ILE A 263 -1.86 -5.51 -17.50
N LEU A 264 -3.06 -6.00 -17.82
CA LEU A 264 -3.41 -7.42 -17.64
C LEU A 264 -2.58 -8.36 -18.51
N GLY A 265 -2.20 -7.91 -19.71
CA GLY A 265 -1.43 -8.70 -20.66
C GLY A 265 0.10 -8.63 -20.49
N CYS A 266 0.63 -7.80 -19.58
CA CYS A 266 2.07 -7.61 -19.41
C CYS A 266 2.57 -8.11 -18.04
N ASP A 267 3.49 -9.09 -18.04
CA ASP A 267 4.04 -9.67 -16.81
C ASP A 267 5.06 -8.77 -16.10
N ASP A 268 5.58 -7.74 -16.77
CA ASP A 268 6.55 -6.82 -16.19
C ASP A 268 5.94 -5.80 -15.22
N VAL A 269 4.61 -5.69 -15.19
CA VAL A 269 3.87 -4.75 -14.35
C VAL A 269 3.15 -5.49 -13.23
N ALA A 270 3.34 -5.09 -11.99
CA ALA A 270 2.50 -5.47 -10.87
C ALA A 270 1.32 -4.51 -10.73
N ALA A 271 0.12 -5.02 -10.45
CA ALA A 271 -1.09 -4.21 -10.38
C ALA A 271 -1.63 -4.14 -8.95
N GLU A 272 -1.93 -2.93 -8.50
CA GLU A 272 -2.68 -2.69 -7.27
C GLU A 272 -4.16 -3.00 -7.50
N LEU A 273 -4.82 -3.60 -6.51
CA LEU A 273 -6.23 -3.97 -6.59
C LEU A 273 -6.95 -3.61 -5.28
N ILE A 274 -7.97 -2.76 -5.35
CA ILE A 274 -8.83 -2.45 -4.20
C ILE A 274 -9.80 -3.62 -4.01
N CYS A 275 -9.64 -4.36 -2.91
CA CYS A 275 -10.34 -5.62 -2.69
C CYS A 275 -11.54 -5.46 -1.74
N ASP A 276 -12.41 -4.47 -2.00
CA ASP A 276 -13.61 -4.18 -1.18
C ASP A 276 -14.93 -4.72 -1.75
N GLY A 277 -14.90 -5.27 -2.98
CA GLY A 277 -16.11 -5.72 -3.69
C GLY A 277 -17.02 -4.59 -4.19
N ARG A 278 -16.58 -3.32 -4.09
CA ARG A 278 -17.29 -2.10 -4.50
C ARG A 278 -16.58 -1.39 -5.65
N HIS A 279 -15.29 -1.09 -5.49
CA HIS A 279 -14.44 -0.54 -6.56
C HIS A 279 -14.24 -1.54 -7.68
N VAL A 280 -14.06 -2.81 -7.31
CA VAL A 280 -13.93 -3.93 -8.26
C VAL A 280 -14.85 -5.06 -7.82
N HIS A 281 -15.74 -5.49 -8.71
CA HIS A 281 -16.63 -6.61 -8.43
C HIS A 281 -15.83 -7.91 -8.23
N PRO A 282 -16.19 -8.80 -7.28
CA PRO A 282 -15.40 -10.01 -7.00
C PRO A 282 -15.17 -10.92 -8.22
N ALA A 283 -16.13 -10.96 -9.16
CA ALA A 283 -15.95 -11.70 -10.41
C ALA A 283 -14.84 -11.10 -11.29
N VAL A 284 -14.69 -9.76 -11.28
CA VAL A 284 -13.62 -9.07 -12.02
C VAL A 284 -12.28 -9.24 -11.31
N MET A 285 -12.25 -9.25 -9.97
CA MET A 285 -11.03 -9.61 -9.21
C MET A 285 -10.52 -11.00 -9.61
N ARG A 286 -11.42 -12.02 -9.73
CA ARG A 286 -11.03 -13.37 -10.20
C ARG A 286 -10.41 -13.33 -11.59
N VAL A 287 -10.97 -12.55 -12.51
CA VAL A 287 -10.40 -12.39 -13.86
C VAL A 287 -9.01 -11.76 -13.80
N ALA A 288 -8.84 -10.70 -13.00
CA ALA A 288 -7.55 -10.05 -12.82
C ALA A 288 -6.50 -11.00 -12.25
N VAL A 289 -6.85 -11.76 -11.20
CA VAL A 289 -5.95 -12.75 -10.59
C VAL A 289 -5.63 -13.89 -11.56
N ALA A 290 -6.59 -14.35 -12.36
CA ALA A 290 -6.34 -15.36 -13.38
C ALA A 290 -5.41 -14.87 -14.50
N ALA A 291 -5.54 -13.61 -14.92
CA ALA A 291 -4.71 -13.01 -15.96
C ALA A 291 -3.28 -12.70 -15.48
N LYS A 292 -3.14 -12.15 -14.25
CA LYS A 292 -1.87 -11.64 -13.70
C LYS A 292 -1.15 -12.62 -12.77
N SER A 293 -1.81 -13.64 -12.26
CA SER A 293 -1.46 -14.43 -11.08
C SER A 293 -1.38 -13.61 -9.78
N SER A 294 -1.50 -14.30 -8.64
CA SER A 294 -1.34 -13.68 -7.31
C SER A 294 0.05 -13.07 -7.09
N SER A 295 1.03 -13.50 -7.87
CA SER A 295 2.41 -12.98 -7.81
C SER A 295 2.58 -11.61 -8.50
N ARG A 296 1.58 -11.09 -9.20
CA ARG A 296 1.61 -9.79 -9.88
C ARG A 296 0.45 -8.89 -9.48
N ILE A 297 -0.34 -9.28 -8.49
CA ILE A 297 -1.37 -8.45 -7.86
C ILE A 297 -0.92 -8.08 -6.46
N MET A 298 -1.05 -6.81 -6.12
CA MET A 298 -0.91 -6.27 -4.77
C MET A 298 -2.29 -5.84 -4.29
N ALA A 299 -2.82 -6.49 -3.25
CA ALA A 299 -4.02 -6.01 -2.59
C ALA A 299 -3.68 -4.72 -1.84
N ILE A 300 -4.48 -3.70 -2.07
CA ILE A 300 -4.36 -2.40 -1.41
C ILE A 300 -5.68 -2.02 -0.74
N THR A 301 -5.61 -1.11 0.21
CA THR A 301 -6.83 -0.52 0.73
C THR A 301 -7.29 0.66 -0.12
N ASP A 302 -6.39 1.49 -0.63
CA ASP A 302 -6.74 2.84 -1.09
C ASP A 302 -7.60 3.54 -0.02
N GLY A 303 -7.26 3.23 1.24
CA GLY A 303 -8.03 3.60 2.43
C GLY A 303 -7.86 5.08 2.74
N THR A 304 -8.96 5.74 3.08
CA THR A 304 -8.97 7.15 3.51
C THR A 304 -9.02 7.25 5.03
N ALA A 305 -9.00 8.48 5.56
CA ALA A 305 -9.29 8.71 6.98
C ALA A 305 -10.64 8.10 7.44
N GLY A 306 -11.54 7.78 6.49
CA GLY A 306 -12.80 7.09 6.76
C GLY A 306 -12.66 5.58 7.02
N SER A 307 -11.53 4.97 6.67
CA SER A 307 -11.33 3.52 6.85
C SER A 307 -11.43 3.12 8.33
N GLY A 308 -12.23 2.10 8.58
CA GLY A 308 -12.47 1.61 9.94
C GLY A 308 -13.43 2.45 10.79
N LEU A 309 -13.94 3.58 10.29
CA LEU A 309 -14.96 4.38 10.97
C LEU A 309 -16.38 3.84 10.70
N PRO A 310 -17.35 4.12 11.60
CA PRO A 310 -18.75 3.78 11.39
C PRO A 310 -19.37 4.47 10.17
N TRP A 311 -20.39 3.85 9.59
CA TRP A 311 -21.24 4.46 8.56
C TRP A 311 -21.78 5.85 8.98
N GLY A 312 -21.75 6.81 8.06
CA GLY A 312 -22.18 8.19 8.29
C GLY A 312 -21.13 9.09 8.92
N SER A 313 -19.98 8.56 9.31
CA SER A 313 -18.89 9.39 9.85
C SER A 313 -18.38 10.37 8.80
N GLN A 314 -17.96 11.55 9.25
CA GLN A 314 -17.23 12.52 8.44
C GLN A 314 -15.72 12.30 8.65
N ALA A 315 -14.96 12.33 7.57
CA ALA A 315 -13.51 12.18 7.58
C ALA A 315 -12.87 13.07 6.50
N ARG A 316 -11.60 12.86 6.16
CA ARG A 316 -10.87 13.66 5.17
C ARG A 316 -10.14 12.80 4.15
N LEU A 317 -9.89 13.42 2.98
CA LEU A 317 -8.96 12.96 1.96
C LEU A 317 -8.25 14.19 1.39
N GLY A 318 -6.96 14.36 1.70
CA GLY A 318 -6.16 15.50 1.24
C GLY A 318 -6.79 16.87 1.59
N GLY A 319 -7.37 17.01 2.80
CA GLY A 319 -8.05 18.21 3.26
C GLY A 319 -9.50 18.38 2.78
N ARG A 320 -10.01 17.51 1.88
CA ARG A 320 -11.42 17.52 1.45
C ARG A 320 -12.26 16.66 2.37
N THR A 321 -13.46 17.12 2.72
CA THR A 321 -14.41 16.33 3.53
C THR A 321 -14.98 15.18 2.73
N ILE A 322 -15.04 14.01 3.35
CA ILE A 322 -15.66 12.79 2.82
C ILE A 322 -16.66 12.23 3.83
N THR A 323 -17.68 11.56 3.33
CA THR A 323 -18.66 10.81 4.14
C THR A 323 -18.40 9.31 3.98
N VAL A 324 -18.35 8.61 5.11
CA VAL A 324 -18.20 7.14 5.17
C VAL A 324 -19.54 6.49 4.84
N GLU A 325 -19.58 5.78 3.72
CA GLU A 325 -20.73 4.95 3.32
C GLU A 325 -20.24 3.52 3.00
N ASP A 326 -20.76 2.89 1.93
CA ASP A 326 -20.20 1.65 1.37
C ASP A 326 -18.80 1.87 0.77
N VAL A 327 -18.49 3.10 0.39
CA VAL A 327 -17.19 3.67 0.04
C VAL A 327 -17.11 5.08 0.62
N ALA A 328 -15.95 5.71 0.58
CA ALA A 328 -15.85 7.14 0.89
C ALA A 328 -16.42 7.98 -0.26
N ARG A 329 -17.17 9.04 0.05
CA ARG A 329 -17.79 9.92 -0.95
C ARG A 329 -17.56 11.39 -0.61
N LEU A 330 -17.30 12.18 -1.65
CA LEU A 330 -17.37 13.63 -1.59
C LEU A 330 -18.82 14.11 -1.58
N ASP A 331 -19.07 15.40 -1.31
CA ASP A 331 -20.41 16.01 -1.29
C ASP A 331 -21.15 15.87 -2.64
N ASP A 332 -20.41 15.88 -3.75
CA ASP A 332 -20.93 15.68 -5.12
C ASP A 332 -21.17 14.20 -5.48
N ARG A 333 -21.04 13.29 -4.49
CA ARG A 333 -21.21 11.84 -4.62
C ARG A 333 -20.05 11.13 -5.35
N THR A 334 -19.00 11.83 -5.73
CA THR A 334 -17.79 11.22 -6.29
C THR A 334 -17.19 10.23 -5.28
N MET A 335 -16.84 9.02 -5.74
CA MET A 335 -16.07 8.06 -4.94
C MET A 335 -14.68 8.63 -4.69
N ALA A 336 -14.23 8.59 -3.44
CA ALA A 336 -13.03 9.27 -2.95
C ALA A 336 -12.16 8.29 -2.14
N GLY A 337 -11.51 7.37 -2.84
CA GLY A 337 -10.84 6.24 -2.22
C GLY A 337 -11.82 5.32 -1.49
N SER A 338 -11.31 4.43 -0.65
CA SER A 338 -12.11 3.43 0.04
C SER A 338 -12.27 3.72 1.54
N VAL A 339 -13.13 2.92 2.18
CA VAL A 339 -13.24 2.81 3.65
C VAL A 339 -12.74 1.44 4.13
N LEU A 340 -11.99 0.76 3.26
CA LEU A 340 -11.48 -0.60 3.45
C LEU A 340 -10.34 -0.62 4.47
N THR A 341 -10.24 -1.74 5.19
CA THR A 341 -9.08 -2.11 6.00
C THR A 341 -8.46 -3.39 5.44
N MET A 342 -7.17 -3.64 5.70
CA MET A 342 -6.45 -4.73 5.04
C MET A 342 -6.95 -6.13 5.44
N ASP A 343 -7.41 -6.32 6.68
CA ASP A 343 -8.07 -7.54 7.13
C ASP A 343 -9.34 -7.83 6.32
N ARG A 344 -10.13 -6.79 6.02
CA ARG A 344 -11.34 -6.90 5.16
C ARG A 344 -10.97 -7.16 3.70
N ALA A 345 -9.88 -6.56 3.20
CA ALA A 345 -9.35 -6.85 1.87
C ALA A 345 -8.98 -8.32 1.74
N PHE A 346 -8.24 -8.85 2.71
CA PHE A 346 -7.87 -10.28 2.75
C PHE A 346 -9.12 -11.18 2.83
N ALA A 347 -10.07 -10.87 3.70
CA ALA A 347 -11.32 -11.62 3.83
C ALA A 347 -12.16 -11.59 2.53
N CYS A 348 -12.20 -10.46 1.82
CA CYS A 348 -12.89 -10.34 0.54
C CYS A 348 -12.22 -11.19 -0.56
N LEU A 349 -10.89 -11.18 -0.64
CA LEU A 349 -10.13 -12.01 -1.57
C LEU A 349 -10.42 -13.50 -1.36
N VAL A 350 -10.36 -13.96 -0.12
CA VAL A 350 -10.57 -15.38 0.20
C VAL A 350 -12.05 -15.76 0.07
N GLY A 351 -12.95 -15.00 0.69
CA GLY A 351 -14.36 -15.36 0.82
C GLY A 351 -15.21 -15.04 -0.41
N GLN A 352 -14.93 -13.94 -1.12
CA GLN A 352 -15.77 -13.46 -2.23
C GLN A 352 -15.09 -13.64 -3.60
N ALA A 353 -13.81 -13.31 -3.71
CA ALA A 353 -13.06 -13.52 -4.95
C ALA A 353 -12.60 -14.98 -5.12
N GLY A 354 -12.68 -15.82 -4.08
CA GLY A 354 -12.38 -17.25 -4.14
C GLY A 354 -10.87 -17.55 -4.24
N ALA A 355 -10.01 -16.64 -3.79
CA ALA A 355 -8.59 -16.90 -3.69
C ALA A 355 -8.32 -17.90 -2.56
N GLY A 356 -7.38 -18.85 -2.77
CA GLY A 356 -6.88 -19.67 -1.67
C GLY A 356 -6.11 -18.82 -0.64
N LEU A 357 -5.97 -19.32 0.60
CA LEU A 357 -5.23 -18.59 1.65
C LEU A 357 -3.80 -18.21 1.20
N VAL A 358 -3.09 -19.11 0.50
CA VAL A 358 -1.73 -18.87 -0.02
C VAL A 358 -1.72 -17.71 -1.02
N ASP A 359 -2.67 -17.68 -1.96
CA ASP A 359 -2.77 -16.60 -2.95
C ASP A 359 -3.21 -15.28 -2.32
N GLY A 360 -4.15 -15.31 -1.35
CA GLY A 360 -4.54 -14.15 -0.57
C GLY A 360 -3.35 -13.54 0.18
N VAL A 361 -2.58 -14.37 0.88
CA VAL A 361 -1.32 -13.95 1.55
C VAL A 361 -0.32 -13.40 0.56
N ARG A 362 -0.16 -14.04 -0.59
CA ARG A 362 0.77 -13.58 -1.61
C ARG A 362 0.42 -12.17 -2.08
N MET A 363 -0.85 -11.89 -2.33
CA MET A 363 -1.32 -10.56 -2.74
C MET A 363 -1.25 -9.50 -1.64
N CYS A 364 -1.49 -9.88 -0.36
CA CYS A 364 -1.49 -8.92 0.75
C CYS A 364 -0.11 -8.74 1.42
N ALA A 365 0.87 -9.59 1.17
CA ALA A 365 2.15 -9.57 1.88
C ALA A 365 3.36 -9.85 0.96
N THR A 366 3.42 -11.01 0.31
CA THR A 366 4.62 -11.46 -0.40
C THR A 366 4.89 -10.63 -1.66
N THR A 367 3.86 -10.37 -2.47
CA THR A 367 3.99 -9.57 -3.70
C THR A 367 4.36 -8.13 -3.37
N PRO A 368 3.67 -7.41 -2.45
CA PRO A 368 4.10 -6.07 -2.05
C PRO A 368 5.53 -6.01 -1.52
N ALA A 369 5.93 -6.98 -0.68
CA ALA A 369 7.29 -7.04 -0.15
C ALA A 369 8.33 -7.17 -1.27
N ARG A 370 8.08 -8.04 -2.24
CA ARG A 370 8.98 -8.24 -3.38
C ARG A 370 9.06 -7.01 -4.26
N GLU A 371 7.93 -6.40 -4.62
CA GLU A 371 7.88 -5.23 -5.50
C GLU A 371 8.59 -4.01 -4.88
N LEU A 372 8.58 -3.90 -3.55
CA LEU A 372 9.32 -2.86 -2.81
C LEU A 372 10.74 -3.27 -2.38
N GLY A 373 11.21 -4.47 -2.75
CA GLY A 373 12.55 -4.96 -2.39
C GLY A 373 12.76 -5.21 -0.90
N LEU A 374 11.72 -5.47 -0.12
CA LEU A 374 11.78 -5.69 1.32
C LEU A 374 12.28 -7.11 1.65
N GLN A 375 13.57 -7.25 1.86
CA GLN A 375 14.20 -8.54 2.13
C GLN A 375 13.73 -9.16 3.44
N GLY A 376 13.26 -10.43 3.37
CA GLY A 376 12.80 -11.18 4.55
C GLY A 376 11.44 -10.76 5.11
N HIS A 377 10.69 -9.89 4.44
CA HIS A 377 9.32 -9.52 4.79
C HIS A 377 8.29 -10.26 3.92
N GLY A 378 7.04 -10.28 4.37
CA GLY A 378 5.90 -10.82 3.61
C GLY A 378 5.88 -12.34 3.48
N VAL A 379 6.67 -13.07 4.28
CA VAL A 379 6.74 -14.55 4.27
C VAL A 379 6.92 -15.11 5.67
N LEU A 380 6.37 -16.28 5.94
CA LEU A 380 6.72 -17.11 7.09
C LEU A 380 7.79 -18.12 6.65
N ALA A 381 9.05 -17.80 6.92
CA ALA A 381 10.19 -18.64 6.59
C ALA A 381 11.29 -18.48 7.64
N ILE A 382 12.11 -19.50 7.86
CA ILE A 382 13.25 -19.42 8.78
C ILE A 382 14.19 -18.31 8.33
N GLY A 383 14.60 -17.45 9.25
CA GLY A 383 15.42 -16.27 9.01
C GLY A 383 14.66 -15.01 8.58
N ALA A 384 13.37 -15.12 8.21
CA ALA A 384 12.53 -13.97 7.88
C ALA A 384 12.27 -13.10 9.12
N VAL A 385 11.92 -11.84 8.90
CA VAL A 385 11.46 -10.93 9.97
C VAL A 385 10.17 -11.50 10.56
N ALA A 386 10.07 -11.53 11.87
CA ALA A 386 8.93 -12.08 12.57
C ALA A 386 7.75 -11.10 12.58
N ASP A 387 7.23 -10.82 11.37
CA ASP A 387 5.99 -10.09 11.11
C ASP A 387 4.90 -11.11 10.82
N ALA A 388 3.94 -11.22 11.74
CA ALA A 388 2.92 -12.25 11.65
C ALA A 388 1.56 -11.72 12.12
N VAL A 389 0.50 -12.21 11.52
CA VAL A 389 -0.88 -11.93 11.89
C VAL A 389 -1.56 -13.24 12.26
N VAL A 390 -2.17 -13.27 13.43
CA VAL A 390 -3.00 -14.38 13.92
C VAL A 390 -4.45 -14.06 13.56
N LEU A 391 -5.06 -14.93 12.80
CA LEU A 391 -6.45 -14.85 12.36
C LEU A 391 -7.28 -15.95 13.01
N ASP A 392 -8.54 -15.65 13.33
CA ASP A 392 -9.51 -16.68 13.72
C ASP A 392 -10.15 -17.38 12.50
N ALA A 393 -11.08 -18.28 12.75
CA ALA A 393 -11.79 -19.03 11.72
C ALA A 393 -12.63 -18.13 10.76
N ASN A 394 -12.95 -16.90 11.15
CA ASN A 394 -13.65 -15.90 10.33
C ASN A 394 -12.68 -14.93 9.64
N LEU A 395 -11.38 -15.21 9.68
CA LEU A 395 -10.29 -14.35 9.17
C LEU A 395 -10.20 -12.99 9.88
N ALA A 396 -10.75 -12.84 11.08
CA ALA A 396 -10.60 -11.63 11.88
C ALA A 396 -9.25 -11.61 12.58
N VAL A 397 -8.58 -10.45 12.59
CA VAL A 397 -7.28 -10.25 13.26
C VAL A 397 -7.45 -10.41 14.77
N ARG A 398 -6.66 -11.29 15.36
CA ARG A 398 -6.61 -11.55 16.81
C ARG A 398 -5.31 -11.05 17.44
N GLN A 399 -4.21 -11.22 16.75
CA GLN A 399 -2.92 -10.66 17.15
C GLN A 399 -2.14 -10.21 15.92
N THR A 400 -1.31 -9.17 16.11
CA THR A 400 -0.33 -8.75 15.11
C THR A 400 1.03 -8.62 15.78
N TRP A 401 2.02 -9.25 15.17
CA TRP A 401 3.41 -9.28 15.61
C TRP A 401 4.27 -8.53 14.61
N ILE A 402 5.11 -7.62 15.09
CA ILE A 402 6.00 -6.80 14.27
C ILE A 402 7.43 -6.92 14.80
N GLY A 403 8.33 -7.48 13.99
CA GLY A 403 9.70 -7.75 14.42
C GLY A 403 9.75 -8.59 15.70
N GLY A 404 8.86 -9.58 15.83
CA GLY A 404 8.77 -10.45 16.99
C GLY A 404 8.14 -9.82 18.25
N HIS A 405 7.62 -8.60 18.15
CA HIS A 405 6.91 -7.94 19.24
C HIS A 405 5.40 -7.95 18.99
N LEU A 406 4.64 -8.27 20.03
CA LEU A 406 3.19 -8.20 20.01
C LEU A 406 2.76 -6.73 19.94
N ALA A 407 2.25 -6.30 18.77
CA ALA A 407 1.82 -4.93 18.49
C ALA A 407 0.32 -4.74 18.72
N PHE A 408 -0.48 -5.78 18.50
CA PHE A 408 -1.91 -5.77 18.74
C PHE A 408 -2.34 -7.12 19.35
N ASP A 409 -3.21 -7.09 20.37
CA ASP A 409 -3.73 -8.27 21.03
C ASP A 409 -5.21 -8.11 21.36
N HIS A 410 -6.05 -8.95 20.76
CA HIS A 410 -7.48 -9.05 21.03
C HIS A 410 -7.86 -10.38 21.70
N LEU A 411 -6.88 -11.26 21.96
CA LEU A 411 -7.11 -12.52 22.68
C LEU A 411 -7.12 -12.31 24.21
N SER A 412 -6.32 -11.35 24.73
CA SER A 412 -6.19 -11.07 26.16
C SER A 412 -7.38 -10.32 26.78
N HIS A 413 -8.37 -9.88 25.98
CA HIS A 413 -9.56 -9.17 26.47
C HIS A 413 -10.82 -10.07 26.65
N ARG A 414 -10.64 -11.39 26.73
CA ARG A 414 -11.72 -12.31 27.12
C ARG A 414 -11.57 -12.65 28.62
N GLU A 415 -12.02 -11.76 29.50
CA GLU A 415 -12.47 -12.06 30.87
C GLU A 415 -13.98 -11.80 30.99
#